data_2d2fc377d52cff07958db32773ee0ec3
#
_entry.id   2d2fc377d52cff07958db32773ee0ec3
#
_cell.length_a   1.000
_cell.length_b   1.000
_cell.length_c   1.000
_cell.angle_alpha   90.00
_cell.angle_beta   90.00
_cell.angle_gamma   90.00
#
_symmetry.space_group_name_H-M   'P 1'
#
loop_
_entity.id
_entity.type
_entity.pdbx_description
1 polymer ?
#
loop_
_entity_poly.entity_id
_entity_poly.type
_entity_poly.pdbx_seq_one_letter_code
_entity_poly.pdbx_strand_id
1 'polypeptide(L)'
;MLRAWQDVIVKWRLVPDDLPGNDPEGAQHADLARSALLDGRLDDALTEFGHATRLRDHPLDQVGIGDVHLARGRWDEADERYQRALAAGGAAALLARLGITQVLIGEGRAAGAIADLEHLVADRPHDPTLRYYLASAWYSVAEQSRSRTADDTLVITSEQQLLICEQAAERILTLKTGDDELDRGAEHLLNEVAMGRRWTWAPEGIAVSLAVLTVAFGLITVVAGGLMGSALVVIAGVVVGAGLLFAIVWRFRRQTWRRRADEMASEITRKGV
;
A
#
# COMPACT_ATOMS: atom_id res chain seq x y z
N MET A 1 -0.74 8.69 -5.89
CA MET A 1 -1.72 9.51 -6.63
C MET A 1 -2.97 8.66 -6.85
N LEU A 2 -4.12 9.10 -6.37
CA LEU A 2 -5.37 8.34 -6.48
C LEU A 2 -5.64 7.99 -7.95
N ARG A 3 -5.75 6.70 -8.25
CA ARG A 3 -6.27 6.17 -9.51
C ARG A 3 -7.80 6.38 -9.60
N ALA A 4 -8.33 7.39 -8.88
CA ALA A 4 -9.77 7.60 -8.66
C ALA A 4 -10.59 7.52 -9.94
N TRP A 5 -9.99 7.91 -11.06
CA TRP A 5 -10.65 7.88 -12.35
C TRP A 5 -10.80 6.47 -12.93
N GLN A 6 -9.72 5.66 -12.89
CA GLN A 6 -9.77 4.27 -13.36
C GLN A 6 -10.70 3.43 -12.48
N ASP A 7 -10.66 3.68 -11.17
CA ASP A 7 -11.50 2.99 -10.20
C ASP A 7 -13.00 3.27 -10.45
N VAL A 8 -13.37 4.51 -10.78
CA VAL A 8 -14.75 4.86 -11.18
C VAL A 8 -15.17 4.07 -12.42
N ILE A 9 -14.34 4.06 -13.47
CA ILE A 9 -14.64 3.36 -14.73
C ILE A 9 -14.82 1.85 -14.49
N VAL A 10 -13.95 1.23 -13.71
CA VAL A 10 -13.99 -0.21 -13.42
C VAL A 10 -15.26 -0.59 -12.68
N LYS A 11 -15.70 0.23 -11.74
CA LYS A 11 -16.93 0.00 -10.95
C LYS A 11 -18.17 -0.08 -11.84
N TRP A 12 -18.29 0.80 -12.82
CA TRP A 12 -19.46 0.85 -13.69
C TRP A 12 -19.61 -0.36 -14.61
N ARG A 13 -18.57 -1.20 -14.78
CA ARG A 13 -18.67 -2.50 -15.47
C ARG A 13 -19.55 -3.51 -14.74
N LEU A 14 -19.85 -3.28 -13.46
CA LEU A 14 -20.75 -4.13 -12.67
C LEU A 14 -22.23 -3.82 -12.91
N VAL A 15 -22.55 -2.74 -13.64
CA VAL A 15 -23.91 -2.35 -13.94
C VAL A 15 -24.37 -3.05 -15.22
N PRO A 16 -25.51 -3.80 -15.20
CA PRO A 16 -26.08 -4.33 -16.43
C PRO A 16 -26.49 -3.20 -17.39
N ASP A 17 -26.36 -3.43 -18.69
CA ASP A 17 -26.74 -2.46 -19.72
C ASP A 17 -28.26 -2.18 -19.73
N ASP A 18 -29.09 -3.16 -19.33
CA ASP A 18 -30.54 -3.02 -19.25
C ASP A 18 -30.99 -2.70 -17.81
N LEU A 19 -31.02 -1.42 -17.46
CA LEU A 19 -31.62 -0.98 -16.20
C LEU A 19 -33.10 -0.67 -16.43
N PRO A 20 -34.04 -1.42 -15.82
CA PRO A 20 -35.45 -1.10 -15.92
C PRO A 20 -35.71 0.23 -15.23
N GLY A 21 -36.14 1.21 -15.99
CA GLY A 21 -36.56 2.53 -15.48
C GLY A 21 -38.02 2.78 -15.83
N ASN A 22 -38.80 3.20 -14.83
CA ASN A 22 -40.20 3.56 -15.04
C ASN A 22 -40.37 4.95 -15.70
N ASP A 23 -39.25 5.70 -15.86
CA ASP A 23 -39.22 7.01 -16.48
C ASP A 23 -38.14 7.06 -17.58
N PRO A 24 -38.53 7.03 -18.87
CA PRO A 24 -37.61 7.02 -19.98
C PRO A 24 -36.77 8.31 -20.11
N GLU A 25 -37.32 9.47 -19.75
CA GLU A 25 -36.63 10.76 -19.81
C GLU A 25 -35.53 10.82 -18.74
N GLY A 26 -35.87 10.46 -17.50
CA GLY A 26 -34.88 10.35 -16.42
C GLY A 26 -33.79 9.30 -16.70
N ALA A 27 -34.12 8.19 -17.37
CA ALA A 27 -33.14 7.20 -17.80
C ALA A 27 -32.19 7.76 -18.86
N GLN A 28 -32.68 8.51 -19.84
CA GLN A 28 -31.87 9.15 -20.87
C GLN A 28 -30.86 10.15 -20.27
N HIS A 29 -31.28 10.98 -19.32
CA HIS A 29 -30.39 11.89 -18.60
C HIS A 29 -29.32 11.13 -17.82
N ALA A 30 -29.67 10.02 -17.16
CA ALA A 30 -28.70 9.21 -16.44
C ALA A 30 -27.67 8.54 -17.36
N ASP A 31 -28.06 8.12 -18.56
CA ASP A 31 -27.14 7.56 -19.55
C ASP A 31 -26.17 8.62 -20.11
N LEU A 32 -26.68 9.83 -20.38
CA LEU A 32 -25.86 10.98 -20.78
C LEU A 32 -24.87 11.35 -19.66
N ALA A 33 -25.36 11.38 -18.40
CA ALA A 33 -24.54 11.65 -17.23
C ALA A 33 -23.42 10.62 -17.05
N ARG A 34 -23.73 9.32 -17.21
CA ARG A 34 -22.76 8.24 -17.13
C ARG A 34 -21.71 8.33 -18.24
N SER A 35 -22.12 8.60 -19.47
CA SER A 35 -21.22 8.83 -20.58
C SER A 35 -20.30 10.03 -20.30
N ALA A 36 -20.85 11.14 -19.86
CA ALA A 36 -20.07 12.33 -19.51
C ALA A 36 -19.09 12.05 -18.35
N LEU A 37 -19.51 11.29 -17.33
CA LEU A 37 -18.66 10.85 -16.22
C LEU A 37 -17.49 10.01 -16.73
N LEU A 38 -17.74 9.02 -17.59
CA LEU A 38 -16.70 8.14 -18.15
C LEU A 38 -15.77 8.87 -19.11
N ASP A 39 -16.21 9.96 -19.75
CA ASP A 39 -15.40 10.84 -20.60
C ASP A 39 -14.62 11.91 -19.82
N GLY A 40 -14.81 12.01 -18.50
CA GLY A 40 -14.16 13.03 -17.67
C GLY A 40 -14.81 14.40 -17.68
N ARG A 41 -15.98 14.54 -18.28
CA ARG A 41 -16.76 15.79 -18.32
C ARG A 41 -17.62 15.93 -17.05
N LEU A 42 -16.94 16.20 -15.92
CA LEU A 42 -17.54 16.15 -14.57
C LEU A 42 -18.68 17.15 -14.37
N ASP A 43 -18.62 18.33 -15.01
CA ASP A 43 -19.68 19.35 -14.89
C ASP A 43 -20.91 18.93 -15.65
N ASP A 44 -20.75 18.39 -16.86
CA ASP A 44 -21.84 17.84 -17.65
C ASP A 44 -22.48 16.65 -16.92
N ALA A 45 -21.66 15.73 -16.40
CA ALA A 45 -22.14 14.59 -15.65
C ALA A 45 -22.99 15.00 -14.43
N LEU A 46 -22.51 15.98 -13.66
CA LEU A 46 -23.26 16.47 -12.49
C LEU A 46 -24.59 17.13 -12.88
N THR A 47 -24.60 17.88 -13.99
CA THR A 47 -25.80 18.54 -14.51
C THR A 47 -26.82 17.49 -14.95
N GLU A 48 -26.41 16.51 -15.72
CA GLU A 48 -27.29 15.47 -16.25
C GLU A 48 -27.81 14.53 -15.14
N PHE A 49 -26.96 14.12 -14.17
CA PHE A 49 -27.45 13.42 -12.99
C PHE A 49 -28.43 14.26 -12.17
N GLY A 50 -28.21 15.57 -12.09
CA GLY A 50 -29.15 16.50 -11.44
C GLY A 50 -30.52 16.59 -12.18
N HIS A 51 -30.55 16.44 -13.50
CA HIS A 51 -31.79 16.30 -14.27
C HIS A 51 -32.46 14.95 -13.99
N ALA A 52 -31.71 13.86 -14.07
CA ALA A 52 -32.20 12.50 -13.80
C ALA A 52 -32.85 12.41 -12.40
N THR A 53 -32.21 12.92 -11.36
CA THR A 53 -32.71 12.86 -9.97
C THR A 53 -33.93 13.72 -9.71
N ARG A 54 -34.25 14.70 -10.55
CA ARG A 54 -35.51 15.46 -10.48
C ARG A 54 -36.67 14.72 -11.10
N LEU A 55 -36.40 13.87 -12.08
CA LEU A 55 -37.40 13.10 -12.81
C LEU A 55 -37.69 11.74 -12.14
N ARG A 56 -36.65 11.16 -11.53
CA ARG A 56 -36.75 9.85 -10.88
C ARG A 56 -35.86 9.77 -9.64
N ASP A 57 -36.30 9.02 -8.63
CA ASP A 57 -35.47 8.68 -7.47
C ASP A 57 -34.79 7.31 -7.67
N HIS A 58 -33.73 7.31 -8.46
CA HIS A 58 -33.02 6.07 -8.75
C HIS A 58 -31.66 6.00 -8.02
N PRO A 59 -31.39 4.95 -7.22
CA PRO A 59 -30.19 4.88 -6.38
C PRO A 59 -28.86 4.96 -7.15
N LEU A 60 -28.80 4.46 -8.39
CA LEU A 60 -27.60 4.57 -9.24
C LEU A 60 -27.26 6.02 -9.61
N ASP A 61 -28.26 6.92 -9.68
CA ASP A 61 -28.01 8.33 -9.96
C ASP A 61 -27.26 8.97 -8.77
N GLN A 62 -27.58 8.54 -7.53
CA GLN A 62 -26.84 8.94 -6.33
C GLN A 62 -25.40 8.42 -6.35
N VAL A 63 -25.17 7.18 -6.82
CA VAL A 63 -23.80 6.64 -7.02
C VAL A 63 -23.04 7.51 -8.02
N GLY A 64 -23.64 7.85 -9.16
CA GLY A 64 -22.99 8.68 -10.18
C GLY A 64 -22.64 10.09 -9.67
N ILE A 65 -23.53 10.73 -8.91
CA ILE A 65 -23.23 12.02 -8.24
C ILE A 65 -22.07 11.85 -7.25
N GLY A 66 -22.07 10.76 -6.47
CA GLY A 66 -20.97 10.42 -5.56
C GLY A 66 -19.64 10.29 -6.29
N ASP A 67 -19.64 9.64 -7.46
CA ASP A 67 -18.44 9.47 -8.30
C ASP A 67 -17.90 10.81 -8.84
N VAL A 68 -18.80 11.74 -9.20
CA VAL A 68 -18.38 13.10 -9.59
C VAL A 68 -17.74 13.83 -8.42
N HIS A 69 -18.29 13.73 -7.21
CA HIS A 69 -17.71 14.33 -6.01
C HIS A 69 -16.36 13.66 -5.66
N LEU A 70 -16.28 12.34 -5.74
CA LEU A 70 -15.05 11.57 -5.54
C LEU A 70 -13.92 12.04 -6.50
N ALA A 71 -14.25 12.16 -7.80
CA ALA A 71 -13.29 12.61 -8.82
C ALA A 71 -12.81 14.05 -8.58
N ARG A 72 -13.61 14.88 -7.90
CA ARG A 72 -13.26 16.25 -7.49
C ARG A 72 -12.55 16.33 -6.15
N GLY A 73 -12.30 15.22 -5.47
CA GLY A 73 -11.69 15.17 -4.14
C GLY A 73 -12.59 15.67 -3.02
N ARG A 74 -13.91 15.68 -3.24
CA ARG A 74 -14.92 16.08 -2.24
C ARG A 74 -15.43 14.83 -1.53
N TRP A 75 -14.63 14.38 -0.55
CA TRP A 75 -14.84 13.08 0.11
C TRP A 75 -16.14 13.02 0.88
N ASP A 76 -16.45 14.05 1.66
CA ASP A 76 -17.66 14.10 2.51
C ASP A 76 -18.93 14.06 1.67
N GLU A 77 -18.99 14.86 0.58
CA GLU A 77 -20.14 14.89 -0.32
C GLU A 77 -20.28 13.57 -1.08
N ALA A 78 -19.16 12.94 -1.44
CA ALA A 78 -19.17 11.63 -2.09
C ALA A 78 -19.74 10.57 -1.15
N ASP A 79 -19.26 10.52 0.10
CA ASP A 79 -19.74 9.56 1.09
C ASP A 79 -21.24 9.72 1.35
N GLU A 80 -21.74 10.95 1.53
CA GLU A 80 -23.17 11.21 1.72
C GLU A 80 -24.02 10.61 0.59
N ARG A 81 -23.57 10.75 -0.67
CA ARG A 81 -24.29 10.19 -1.82
C ARG A 81 -24.25 8.67 -1.85
N TYR A 82 -23.09 8.08 -1.54
CA TYR A 82 -22.96 6.63 -1.47
C TYR A 82 -23.79 6.03 -0.33
N GLN A 83 -23.85 6.67 0.84
CA GLN A 83 -24.69 6.21 1.95
C GLN A 83 -26.18 6.20 1.59
N ARG A 84 -26.65 7.20 0.85
CA ARG A 84 -28.04 7.22 0.33
C ARG A 84 -28.29 6.05 -0.63
N ALA A 85 -27.36 5.81 -1.57
CA ALA A 85 -27.49 4.71 -2.51
C ALA A 85 -27.39 3.34 -1.81
N LEU A 86 -26.55 3.22 -0.79
CA LEU A 86 -26.40 2.00 0.02
C LEU A 86 -27.71 1.67 0.75
N ALA A 87 -28.36 2.66 1.36
CA ALA A 87 -29.63 2.49 2.06
C ALA A 87 -30.76 2.00 1.16
N ALA A 88 -30.74 2.31 -0.13
CA ALA A 88 -31.73 1.87 -1.10
C ALA A 88 -31.56 0.38 -1.51
N GLY A 89 -30.40 -0.21 -1.30
CA GLY A 89 -30.16 -1.62 -1.59
C GLY A 89 -29.91 -1.94 -3.08
N GLY A 90 -30.05 -3.22 -3.42
CA GLY A 90 -29.92 -3.70 -4.80
C GLY A 90 -28.53 -3.54 -5.42
N ALA A 91 -28.47 -3.41 -6.76
CA ALA A 91 -27.20 -3.25 -7.50
C ALA A 91 -26.46 -1.96 -7.10
N ALA A 92 -27.18 -0.89 -6.77
CA ALA A 92 -26.60 0.38 -6.35
C ALA A 92 -25.82 0.25 -5.03
N ALA A 93 -26.28 -0.61 -4.11
CA ALA A 93 -25.60 -0.84 -2.84
C ALA A 93 -24.17 -1.38 -3.02
N LEU A 94 -23.96 -2.28 -3.97
CA LEU A 94 -22.61 -2.79 -4.26
C LEU A 94 -21.68 -1.68 -4.76
N LEU A 95 -22.17 -0.88 -5.72
CA LEU A 95 -21.38 0.23 -6.26
C LEU A 95 -21.11 1.31 -5.22
N ALA A 96 -22.09 1.58 -4.37
CA ALA A 96 -21.95 2.51 -3.25
C ALA A 96 -20.88 2.03 -2.24
N ARG A 97 -20.89 0.74 -1.87
CA ARG A 97 -19.83 0.15 -1.02
C ARG A 97 -18.45 0.34 -1.62
N LEU A 98 -18.30 0.06 -2.93
CA LEU A 98 -17.03 0.30 -3.63
C LEU A 98 -16.65 1.79 -3.64
N GLY A 99 -17.62 2.70 -3.79
CA GLY A 99 -17.40 4.15 -3.68
C GLY A 99 -16.92 4.56 -2.27
N ILE A 100 -17.54 4.04 -1.22
CA ILE A 100 -17.15 4.28 0.17
C ILE A 100 -15.71 3.78 0.43
N THR A 101 -15.32 2.62 -0.12
CA THR A 101 -13.93 2.15 0.01
C THR A 101 -12.94 3.12 -0.65
N GLN A 102 -13.30 3.75 -1.77
CA GLN A 102 -12.46 4.77 -2.41
C GLN A 102 -12.38 6.07 -1.59
N VAL A 103 -13.47 6.47 -0.94
CA VAL A 103 -13.44 7.60 0.01
C VAL A 103 -12.47 7.29 1.15
N LEU A 104 -12.57 6.12 1.78
CA LEU A 104 -11.64 5.69 2.85
C LEU A 104 -10.17 5.69 2.39
N ILE A 105 -9.90 5.24 1.17
CA ILE A 105 -8.56 5.29 0.58
C ILE A 105 -8.09 6.74 0.43
N GLY A 106 -8.94 7.62 -0.09
CA GLY A 106 -8.65 9.05 -0.29
C GLY A 106 -8.36 9.79 1.00
N GLU A 107 -9.06 9.45 2.07
CA GLU A 107 -8.86 10.01 3.42
C GLU A 107 -7.63 9.44 4.13
N GLY A 108 -6.89 8.51 3.54
CA GLY A 108 -5.74 7.86 4.18
C GLY A 108 -6.14 6.75 5.17
N ARG A 109 -7.33 6.18 5.06
CA ARG A 109 -7.92 5.16 5.93
C ARG A 109 -8.12 3.82 5.21
N ALA A 110 -7.25 3.49 4.26
CA ALA A 110 -7.38 2.30 3.40
C ALA A 110 -7.56 0.99 4.19
N ALA A 111 -6.93 0.86 5.36
CA ALA A 111 -7.09 -0.31 6.21
C ALA A 111 -8.56 -0.57 6.62
N GLY A 112 -9.37 0.49 6.75
CA GLY A 112 -10.79 0.38 7.06
C GLY A 112 -11.63 -0.25 5.94
N ALA A 113 -11.15 -0.22 4.70
CA ALA A 113 -11.83 -0.78 3.55
C ALA A 113 -11.60 -2.31 3.38
N ILE A 114 -10.52 -2.85 3.94
CA ILE A 114 -10.06 -4.22 3.67
C ILE A 114 -11.11 -5.26 4.06
N ALA A 115 -11.63 -5.20 5.27
CA ALA A 115 -12.56 -6.22 5.79
C ALA A 115 -13.82 -6.33 4.93
N ASP A 116 -14.39 -5.19 4.54
CA ASP A 116 -15.58 -5.16 3.69
C ASP A 116 -15.31 -5.72 2.29
N LEU A 117 -14.20 -5.34 1.68
CA LEU A 117 -13.77 -5.86 0.38
C LEU A 117 -13.44 -7.35 0.42
N GLU A 118 -12.83 -7.86 1.49
CA GLU A 118 -12.58 -9.30 1.65
C GLU A 118 -13.89 -10.10 1.71
N HIS A 119 -14.91 -9.59 2.40
CA HIS A 119 -16.24 -10.20 2.37
C HIS A 119 -16.85 -10.20 0.97
N LEU A 120 -16.78 -9.07 0.25
CA LEU A 120 -17.29 -9.00 -1.13
C LEU A 120 -16.58 -9.97 -2.08
N VAL A 121 -15.26 -10.09 -1.95
CA VAL A 121 -14.47 -11.05 -2.74
C VAL A 121 -14.77 -12.51 -2.33
N ALA A 122 -15.00 -12.80 -1.04
CA ALA A 122 -15.38 -14.13 -0.58
C ALA A 122 -16.73 -14.57 -1.16
N ASP A 123 -17.70 -13.64 -1.24
CA ASP A 123 -19.01 -13.91 -1.84
C ASP A 123 -18.93 -14.10 -3.37
N ARG A 124 -17.99 -13.42 -4.06
CA ARG A 124 -17.82 -13.44 -5.51
C ARG A 124 -16.34 -13.59 -5.90
N PRO A 125 -15.72 -14.74 -5.67
CA PRO A 125 -14.27 -14.91 -5.77
C PRO A 125 -13.71 -14.79 -7.20
N HIS A 126 -14.56 -14.90 -8.21
CA HIS A 126 -14.17 -14.80 -9.62
C HIS A 126 -14.44 -13.44 -10.26
N ASP A 127 -15.03 -12.50 -9.51
CA ASP A 127 -15.31 -11.16 -10.01
C ASP A 127 -14.00 -10.35 -10.13
N PRO A 128 -13.58 -9.98 -11.35
CA PRO A 128 -12.31 -9.28 -11.54
C PRO A 128 -12.34 -7.87 -10.95
N THR A 129 -13.51 -7.21 -10.93
CA THR A 129 -13.66 -5.87 -10.38
C THR A 129 -13.46 -5.87 -8.88
N LEU A 130 -14.08 -6.81 -8.16
CA LEU A 130 -13.93 -6.89 -6.70
C LEU A 130 -12.50 -7.24 -6.31
N ARG A 131 -11.84 -8.15 -7.04
CA ARG A 131 -10.42 -8.47 -6.83
C ARG A 131 -9.52 -7.24 -7.06
N TYR A 132 -9.80 -6.46 -8.12
CA TYR A 132 -9.08 -5.23 -8.40
C TYR A 132 -9.22 -4.22 -7.25
N TYR A 133 -10.45 -3.98 -6.75
CA TYR A 133 -10.68 -3.07 -5.61
C TYR A 133 -9.95 -3.52 -4.34
N LEU A 134 -9.98 -4.80 -4.04
CA LEU A 134 -9.25 -5.34 -2.88
C LEU A 134 -7.73 -5.19 -3.05
N ALA A 135 -7.19 -5.45 -4.23
CA ALA A 135 -5.77 -5.27 -4.51
C ALA A 135 -5.35 -3.79 -4.42
N SER A 136 -6.16 -2.86 -4.97
CA SER A 136 -5.95 -1.41 -4.87
C SER A 136 -5.96 -0.93 -3.42
N ALA A 137 -6.88 -1.46 -2.59
CA ALA A 137 -6.92 -1.15 -1.16
C ALA A 137 -5.67 -1.65 -0.42
N TRP A 138 -5.21 -2.88 -0.67
CA TRP A 138 -3.97 -3.39 -0.10
C TRP A 138 -2.75 -2.58 -0.52
N TYR A 139 -2.68 -2.17 -1.80
CA TYR A 139 -1.61 -1.30 -2.29
C TYR A 139 -1.60 0.04 -1.54
N SER A 140 -2.78 0.64 -1.34
CA SER A 140 -2.94 1.89 -0.60
C SER A 140 -2.58 1.74 0.88
N VAL A 141 -2.88 0.58 1.51
CA VAL A 141 -2.41 0.28 2.88
C VAL A 141 -0.89 0.27 2.95
N ALA A 142 -0.21 -0.36 1.98
CA ALA A 142 1.25 -0.35 1.93
C ALA A 142 1.82 1.07 1.74
N GLU A 143 1.21 1.90 0.88
CA GLU A 143 1.62 3.29 0.69
C GLU A 143 1.42 4.14 1.96
N GLN A 144 0.26 4.00 2.60
CA GLN A 144 -0.09 4.77 3.80
C GLN A 144 0.71 4.35 5.03
N SER A 145 1.15 3.10 5.10
CA SER A 145 1.98 2.59 6.18
C SER A 145 3.41 3.11 6.15
N ARG A 146 3.95 3.43 4.96
CA ARG A 146 5.33 3.91 4.79
C ARG A 146 5.51 5.35 5.27
N SER A 147 6.70 5.69 5.72
CA SER A 147 7.09 7.05 6.06
C SER A 147 7.28 7.87 4.79
N ARG A 148 6.97 9.18 4.85
CA ARG A 148 7.10 10.10 3.73
C ARG A 148 8.17 11.14 4.02
N THR A 149 9.05 11.36 3.08
CA THR A 149 10.11 12.38 3.14
C THR A 149 9.65 13.74 2.59
N ALA A 150 10.48 14.74 2.72
CA ALA A 150 10.17 16.11 2.26
C ALA A 150 10.03 16.22 0.73
N ASP A 151 10.70 15.34 -0.02
CA ASP A 151 10.61 15.21 -1.48
C ASP A 151 9.49 14.26 -1.95
N ASP A 152 8.55 13.92 -1.05
CA ASP A 152 7.39 13.07 -1.27
C ASP A 152 7.72 11.58 -1.55
N THR A 153 8.96 11.16 -1.27
CA THR A 153 9.37 9.76 -1.42
C THR A 153 8.85 8.90 -0.26
N LEU A 154 8.33 7.71 -0.58
CA LEU A 154 7.89 6.74 0.42
C LEU A 154 9.04 5.82 0.81
N VAL A 155 9.30 5.70 2.12
CA VAL A 155 10.41 4.90 2.65
C VAL A 155 9.97 4.00 3.79
N ILE A 156 10.56 2.81 3.87
CA ILE A 156 10.33 1.86 4.97
C ILE A 156 11.35 2.16 6.06
N THR A 157 10.86 2.54 7.24
CA THR A 157 11.68 2.97 8.38
C THR A 157 11.44 2.14 9.65
N SER A 158 10.56 1.14 9.59
CA SER A 158 10.27 0.24 10.71
C SER A 158 10.07 -1.21 10.26
N GLU A 159 10.24 -2.14 11.19
CA GLU A 159 9.96 -3.57 10.94
C GLU A 159 8.47 -3.81 10.69
N GLN A 160 7.60 -3.07 11.37
CA GLN A 160 6.15 -3.13 11.17
C GLN A 160 5.78 -2.74 9.74
N GLN A 161 6.37 -1.67 9.20
CA GLN A 161 6.18 -1.25 7.81
C GLN A 161 6.63 -2.32 6.82
N LEU A 162 7.76 -3.01 7.09
CA LEU A 162 8.20 -4.15 6.27
C LEU A 162 7.15 -5.26 6.23
N LEU A 163 6.59 -5.63 7.39
CA LEU A 163 5.58 -6.68 7.49
C LEU A 163 4.29 -6.30 6.76
N ILE A 164 3.83 -5.06 6.91
CA ILE A 164 2.63 -4.57 6.22
C ILE A 164 2.84 -4.55 4.71
N CYS A 165 3.98 -4.05 4.22
CA CYS A 165 4.30 -4.02 2.79
C CYS A 165 4.41 -5.43 2.20
N GLU A 166 5.03 -6.38 2.92
CA GLU A 166 5.12 -7.78 2.50
C GLU A 166 3.73 -8.41 2.39
N GLN A 167 2.94 -8.32 3.46
CA GLN A 167 1.58 -8.85 3.48
C GLN A 167 0.73 -8.27 2.36
N ALA A 168 0.77 -6.95 2.16
CA ALA A 168 0.02 -6.29 1.10
C ALA A 168 0.42 -6.80 -0.29
N ALA A 169 1.73 -6.87 -0.56
CA ALA A 169 2.24 -7.34 -1.85
C ALA A 169 1.87 -8.80 -2.13
N GLU A 170 2.00 -9.70 -1.14
CA GLU A 170 1.59 -11.11 -1.28
C GLU A 170 0.09 -11.23 -1.55
N ARG A 171 -0.74 -10.45 -0.86
CA ARG A 171 -2.19 -10.44 -1.08
C ARG A 171 -2.54 -9.96 -2.49
N ILE A 172 -1.93 -8.88 -2.99
CA ILE A 172 -2.14 -8.36 -4.35
C ILE A 172 -1.83 -9.45 -5.39
N LEU A 173 -0.66 -10.07 -5.32
CA LEU A 173 -0.26 -11.12 -6.27
C LEU A 173 -1.16 -12.36 -6.20
N THR A 174 -1.65 -12.72 -4.99
CA THR A 174 -2.58 -13.85 -4.82
C THR A 174 -3.93 -13.60 -5.47
N LEU A 175 -4.39 -12.34 -5.52
CA LEU A 175 -5.68 -11.97 -6.12
C LEU A 175 -5.70 -12.12 -7.64
N LYS A 176 -4.55 -12.11 -8.32
CA LYS A 176 -4.44 -12.28 -9.79
C LYS A 176 -5.42 -11.39 -10.54
N THR A 177 -5.33 -10.10 -10.33
CA THR A 177 -6.26 -9.12 -10.89
C THR A 177 -6.16 -8.99 -12.40
N GLY A 178 -4.99 -9.31 -12.97
CA GLY A 178 -4.66 -9.06 -14.38
C GLY A 178 -4.35 -7.59 -14.66
N ASP A 179 -4.13 -6.79 -13.63
CA ASP A 179 -3.66 -5.41 -13.76
C ASP A 179 -2.14 -5.36 -13.61
N ASP A 180 -1.45 -5.18 -14.74
CA ASP A 180 0.02 -5.19 -14.80
C ASP A 180 0.67 -4.11 -13.91
N GLU A 181 -0.03 -3.02 -13.60
CA GLU A 181 0.52 -1.95 -12.78
C GLU A 181 0.47 -2.33 -11.29
N LEU A 182 -0.64 -2.92 -10.83
CA LEU A 182 -0.75 -3.47 -9.47
C LEU A 182 0.24 -4.61 -9.25
N ASP A 183 0.37 -5.52 -10.22
CA ASP A 183 1.29 -6.66 -10.11
C ASP A 183 2.75 -6.16 -10.05
N ARG A 184 3.16 -5.24 -10.95
CA ARG A 184 4.50 -4.61 -10.90
C ARG A 184 4.73 -3.83 -9.61
N GLY A 185 3.72 -3.12 -9.11
CA GLY A 185 3.78 -2.42 -7.84
C GLY A 185 4.01 -3.36 -6.66
N ALA A 186 3.32 -4.51 -6.64
CA ALA A 186 3.49 -5.53 -5.61
C ALA A 186 4.87 -6.20 -5.68
N GLU A 187 5.37 -6.53 -6.87
CA GLU A 187 6.73 -7.06 -7.06
C GLU A 187 7.80 -6.07 -6.59
N HIS A 188 7.61 -4.77 -6.90
CA HIS A 188 8.51 -3.72 -6.43
C HIS A 188 8.52 -3.63 -4.89
N LEU A 189 7.35 -3.71 -4.24
CA LEU A 189 7.24 -3.74 -2.78
C LEU A 189 7.98 -4.95 -2.18
N LEU A 190 7.82 -6.16 -2.74
CA LEU A 190 8.55 -7.34 -2.28
C LEU A 190 10.06 -7.19 -2.41
N ASN A 191 10.51 -6.62 -3.52
CA ASN A 191 11.93 -6.32 -3.72
C ASN A 191 12.45 -5.30 -2.70
N GLU A 192 11.67 -4.25 -2.40
CA GLU A 192 12.02 -3.25 -1.40
C GLU A 192 12.11 -3.87 0.01
N VAL A 193 11.14 -4.73 0.37
CA VAL A 193 11.16 -5.49 1.63
C VAL A 193 12.37 -6.41 1.72
N ALA A 194 12.66 -7.17 0.64
CA ALA A 194 13.83 -8.07 0.60
C ALA A 194 15.15 -7.30 0.75
N MET A 195 15.27 -6.14 0.10
CA MET A 195 16.44 -5.27 0.26
C MET A 195 16.50 -4.68 1.68
N GLY A 196 15.37 -4.29 2.27
CA GLY A 196 15.30 -3.77 3.64
C GLY A 196 15.78 -4.78 4.69
N ARG A 197 15.47 -6.07 4.49
CA ARG A 197 15.90 -7.16 5.40
C ARG A 197 17.36 -7.57 5.26
N ARG A 198 18.08 -7.14 4.21
CA ARG A 198 19.49 -7.46 4.04
C ARG A 198 20.31 -6.88 5.18
N TRP A 199 21.27 -7.68 5.65
CA TRP A 199 22.21 -7.24 6.66
C TRP A 199 23.39 -6.54 6.00
N THR A 200 23.71 -5.34 6.46
CA THR A 200 24.84 -4.55 6.00
C THR A 200 25.74 -4.16 7.17
N TRP A 201 27.00 -3.88 6.88
CA TRP A 201 27.93 -3.34 7.85
C TRP A 201 27.80 -1.81 7.90
N ALA A 202 27.61 -1.23 9.08
CA ALA A 202 27.48 0.21 9.24
C ALA A 202 28.25 0.70 10.49
N PRO A 203 29.19 1.63 10.32
CA PRO A 203 29.82 2.13 9.09
C PRO A 203 30.78 1.10 8.47
N GLU A 204 30.74 0.93 7.17
CA GLU A 204 31.46 -0.16 6.47
C GLU A 204 32.98 -0.12 6.71
N GLY A 205 33.60 1.05 6.55
CA GLY A 205 35.06 1.19 6.68
C GLY A 205 35.58 0.88 8.08
N ILE A 206 34.92 1.36 9.13
CA ILE A 206 35.35 1.17 10.53
C ILE A 206 35.11 -0.28 10.96
N ALA A 207 34.01 -0.90 10.62
CA ALA A 207 33.67 -2.25 11.01
C ALA A 207 34.70 -3.27 10.41
N VAL A 208 35.01 -3.13 9.12
CA VAL A 208 35.97 -3.97 8.43
C VAL A 208 37.38 -3.81 9.02
N SER A 209 37.83 -2.56 9.24
CA SER A 209 39.11 -2.28 9.81
C SER A 209 39.28 -2.87 11.22
N LEU A 210 38.26 -2.73 12.09
CA LEU A 210 38.27 -3.32 13.42
C LEU A 210 38.27 -4.85 13.38
N ALA A 211 37.52 -5.45 12.46
CA ALA A 211 37.52 -6.91 12.30
C ALA A 211 38.89 -7.44 11.88
N VAL A 212 39.52 -6.79 10.90
CA VAL A 212 40.89 -7.15 10.44
C VAL A 212 41.91 -7.01 11.58
N LEU A 213 41.87 -5.89 12.33
CA LEU A 213 42.78 -5.69 13.47
C LEU A 213 42.55 -6.74 14.57
N THR A 214 41.31 -7.11 14.85
CA THR A 214 40.96 -8.12 15.84
C THR A 214 41.48 -9.50 15.45
N VAL A 215 41.35 -9.89 14.18
CA VAL A 215 41.87 -11.14 13.64
C VAL A 215 43.40 -11.15 13.71
N ALA A 216 44.05 -10.06 13.27
CA ALA A 216 45.51 -9.93 13.32
C ALA A 216 46.04 -10.04 14.75
N PHE A 217 45.42 -9.33 15.70
CA PHE A 217 45.76 -9.38 17.12
C PHE A 217 45.60 -10.78 17.72
N GLY A 218 44.47 -11.45 17.43
CA GLY A 218 44.23 -12.83 17.87
C GLY A 218 45.26 -13.79 17.34
N LEU A 219 45.60 -13.68 16.05
CA LEU A 219 46.63 -14.52 15.41
C LEU A 219 48.02 -14.31 16.02
N ILE A 220 48.43 -13.05 16.23
CA ILE A 220 49.71 -12.72 16.86
C ILE A 220 49.81 -13.30 18.27
N THR A 221 48.69 -13.17 19.04
CA THR A 221 48.65 -13.71 20.43
C THR A 221 48.78 -15.23 20.46
N VAL A 222 48.09 -15.92 19.54
CA VAL A 222 48.16 -17.39 19.41
C VAL A 222 49.59 -17.85 19.03
N VAL A 223 50.20 -17.18 18.03
CA VAL A 223 51.57 -17.52 17.60
C VAL A 223 52.58 -17.27 18.74
N ALA A 224 52.48 -16.12 19.42
CA ALA A 224 53.34 -15.81 20.55
C ALA A 224 53.18 -16.82 21.69
N GLY A 225 51.96 -17.20 22.04
CA GLY A 225 51.68 -18.23 23.05
C GLY A 225 52.23 -19.60 22.68
N GLY A 226 52.14 -19.97 21.40
CA GLY A 226 52.77 -21.20 20.87
C GLY A 226 54.31 -21.21 20.99
N LEU A 227 54.94 -20.10 20.63
CA LEU A 227 56.42 -19.95 20.76
C LEU A 227 56.89 -19.95 22.22
N MET A 228 56.08 -19.43 23.13
CA MET A 228 56.36 -19.43 24.59
C MET A 228 55.97 -20.75 25.26
N GLY A 229 55.43 -21.74 24.53
CA GLY A 229 54.98 -23.02 25.08
C GLY A 229 53.81 -22.91 26.08
N SER A 230 53.10 -21.77 26.11
CA SER A 230 52.03 -21.51 27.06
C SER A 230 50.65 -21.76 26.46
N ALA A 231 50.07 -22.92 26.75
CA ALA A 231 48.68 -23.24 26.32
C ALA A 231 47.64 -22.22 26.83
N LEU A 232 47.87 -21.62 27.97
CA LEU A 232 46.98 -20.64 28.56
C LEU A 232 46.91 -19.34 27.72
N VAL A 233 48.06 -18.87 27.21
CA VAL A 233 48.11 -17.70 26.34
C VAL A 233 47.45 -17.99 24.99
N VAL A 234 47.62 -19.18 24.43
CA VAL A 234 46.94 -19.58 23.18
C VAL A 234 45.41 -19.58 23.37
N ILE A 235 44.93 -20.23 24.44
CA ILE A 235 43.48 -20.28 24.73
C ILE A 235 42.91 -18.87 24.97
N ALA A 236 43.63 -18.06 25.76
CA ALA A 236 43.18 -16.67 25.99
C ALA A 236 43.13 -15.86 24.70
N GLY A 237 44.12 -15.98 23.80
CA GLY A 237 44.12 -15.30 22.49
C GLY A 237 42.95 -15.70 21.61
N VAL A 238 42.59 -16.99 21.57
CA VAL A 238 41.44 -17.48 20.82
C VAL A 238 40.12 -16.95 21.42
N VAL A 239 39.92 -17.06 22.73
CA VAL A 239 38.69 -16.66 23.40
C VAL A 239 38.49 -15.15 23.30
N VAL A 240 39.50 -14.34 23.57
CA VAL A 240 39.42 -12.88 23.47
C VAL A 240 39.23 -12.44 22.01
N GLY A 241 39.97 -13.02 21.08
CA GLY A 241 39.82 -12.72 19.64
C GLY A 241 38.41 -13.05 19.12
N ALA A 242 37.91 -14.25 19.45
CA ALA A 242 36.53 -14.64 19.07
C ALA A 242 35.45 -13.75 19.71
N GLY A 243 35.62 -13.44 21.02
CA GLY A 243 34.67 -12.56 21.74
C GLY A 243 34.64 -11.14 21.17
N LEU A 244 35.81 -10.56 20.84
CA LEU A 244 35.87 -9.25 20.21
C LEU A 244 35.26 -9.27 18.81
N LEU A 245 35.54 -10.30 18.00
CA LEU A 245 34.97 -10.46 16.67
C LEU A 245 33.43 -10.56 16.74
N PHE A 246 32.94 -11.37 17.67
CA PHE A 246 31.50 -11.49 17.92
C PHE A 246 30.87 -10.14 18.31
N ALA A 247 31.50 -9.39 19.23
CA ALA A 247 31.06 -8.07 19.65
C ALA A 247 31.04 -7.07 18.48
N ILE A 248 32.07 -7.09 17.60
CA ILE A 248 32.12 -6.26 16.39
C ILE A 248 30.96 -6.64 15.44
N VAL A 249 30.76 -7.93 15.14
CA VAL A 249 29.67 -8.38 14.29
C VAL A 249 28.34 -7.94 14.86
N TRP A 250 28.10 -8.17 16.14
CA TRP A 250 26.83 -7.80 16.77
C TRP A 250 26.59 -6.29 16.79
N ARG A 251 27.65 -5.48 17.02
CA ARG A 251 27.55 -4.01 17.13
C ARG A 251 27.38 -3.31 15.79
N PHE A 252 28.03 -3.81 14.73
CA PHE A 252 28.12 -3.14 13.44
C PHE A 252 27.25 -3.77 12.35
N ARG A 253 26.71 -4.96 12.55
CA ARG A 253 25.80 -5.60 11.61
C ARG A 253 24.37 -5.13 11.86
N ARG A 254 23.83 -4.39 10.90
CA ARG A 254 22.45 -3.87 10.98
C ARG A 254 21.67 -4.19 9.72
N GLN A 255 20.35 -4.31 9.83
CA GLN A 255 19.47 -4.42 8.65
C GLN A 255 19.44 -3.10 7.89
N THR A 256 19.33 -3.17 6.57
CA THR A 256 19.38 -2.01 5.67
C THR A 256 18.27 -0.98 5.99
N TRP A 257 17.07 -1.43 6.37
CA TRP A 257 15.98 -0.51 6.72
C TRP A 257 16.33 0.36 7.94
N ARG A 258 17.02 -0.20 8.95
CA ARG A 258 17.46 0.58 10.14
C ARG A 258 18.44 1.67 9.76
N ARG A 259 19.38 1.32 8.88
CA ARG A 259 20.35 2.29 8.37
C ARG A 259 19.64 3.41 7.60
N ARG A 260 18.71 3.09 6.69
CA ARG A 260 17.91 4.08 5.97
C ARG A 260 17.08 4.95 6.92
N ALA A 261 16.47 4.36 7.94
CA ALA A 261 15.70 5.10 8.94
C ALA A 261 16.57 6.13 9.68
N ASP A 262 17.80 5.74 10.06
CA ASP A 262 18.77 6.64 10.72
C ASP A 262 19.23 7.76 9.76
N GLU A 263 19.57 7.43 8.50
CA GLU A 263 20.05 8.37 7.47
C GLU A 263 18.96 9.40 7.08
N MET A 264 17.72 8.96 6.95
CA MET A 264 16.59 9.80 6.52
C MET A 264 15.80 10.41 7.68
N ALA A 265 16.21 10.23 8.94
CA ALA A 265 15.47 10.67 10.10
C ALA A 265 15.16 12.19 10.10
N SER A 266 16.07 13.01 9.53
CA SER A 266 15.91 14.46 9.39
C SER A 266 15.02 14.87 8.21
N GLU A 267 14.78 13.99 7.25
CA GLU A 267 14.01 14.26 6.02
C GLU A 267 12.57 13.77 6.12
N ILE A 268 12.25 12.97 7.14
CA ILE A 268 10.91 12.41 7.33
C ILE A 268 9.97 13.51 7.80
N THR A 269 8.98 13.84 6.96
CA THR A 269 7.91 14.80 7.26
C THR A 269 6.70 14.15 7.88
N ARG A 270 6.41 12.90 7.50
CA ARG A 270 5.32 12.08 8.06
C ARG A 270 5.83 10.68 8.37
N LYS A 271 5.74 10.28 9.63
CA LYS A 271 6.00 8.89 10.02
C LYS A 271 4.81 8.02 9.62
N GLY A 272 5.08 6.92 8.96
CA GLY A 272 4.10 5.88 8.75
C GLY A 272 3.82 5.09 10.06
N VAL A 273 2.90 4.15 9.98
CA VAL A 273 2.46 3.32 11.12
C VAL A 273 3.51 2.26 11.46
#